data_958635313d333f0d9622afd2d94de6b6
#
_entry.id   958635313d333f0d9622afd2d94de6b6
#
_cell.length_a   1.000
_cell.length_b   1.000
_cell.length_c   1.000
_cell.angle_alpha   90.00
_cell.angle_beta   90.00
_cell.angle_gamma   90.00
#
_symmetry.space_group_name_H-M   'P 1'
#
loop_
_entity.id
_entity.type
_entity.pdbx_description
1 polymer ?
#
loop_
_entity_poly.entity_id
_entity_poly.type
_entity_poly.pdbx_seq_one_letter_code
_entity_poly.pdbx_strand_id
1 'polypeptide(L)'
;MNKRLAMLEKLTSSAQADSFAFYCLAMEYRKEGRVDEAVGTFETLRGRDAGYLPMYLMAGQMLREATRSADARTWLKQGIELATQKGDSKALGELESELASVAS
;
A
#
# COMPACT_ATOMS: atom_id res chain seq x y z
N MET A 1 5.95 5.32 -22.97
CA MET A 1 6.71 5.86 -21.84
C MET A 1 5.76 6.46 -20.80
N ASN A 2 5.95 6.13 -19.53
CA ASN A 2 5.07 6.64 -18.46
C ASN A 2 5.71 7.88 -17.82
N LYS A 3 5.27 9.05 -18.28
CA LYS A 3 5.79 10.33 -17.77
C LYS A 3 5.41 10.57 -16.32
N ARG A 4 4.24 10.11 -15.92
CA ARG A 4 3.77 10.24 -14.53
C ARG A 4 4.68 9.44 -13.59
N LEU A 5 5.02 8.21 -13.98
CA LEU A 5 5.92 7.37 -13.18
C LEU A 5 7.29 8.04 -13.04
N ALA A 6 7.85 8.54 -14.12
CA ALA A 6 9.15 9.20 -14.08
C ALA A 6 9.12 10.43 -13.16
N MET A 7 8.04 11.21 -13.21
CA MET A 7 7.87 12.37 -12.34
C MET A 7 7.79 11.96 -10.87
N LEU A 8 7.02 10.90 -10.58
CA LEU A 8 6.87 10.42 -9.20
C LEU A 8 8.18 9.84 -8.65
N GLU A 9 8.94 9.13 -9.48
CA GLU A 9 10.25 8.64 -9.08
C GLU A 9 11.19 9.79 -8.73
N LYS A 10 11.14 10.86 -9.50
CA LYS A 10 11.94 12.06 -9.22
C LYS A 10 11.51 12.74 -7.93
N LEU A 11 10.20 12.91 -7.73
CA LEU A 11 9.66 13.54 -6.52
C LEU A 11 10.04 12.76 -5.26
N THR A 12 9.97 11.43 -5.32
CA THR A 12 10.24 10.59 -4.15
C THR A 12 11.73 10.39 -3.88
N SER A 13 12.60 10.85 -4.77
CA SER A 13 14.04 10.83 -4.52
C SER A 13 14.46 11.96 -3.58
N SER A 14 13.59 12.92 -3.30
CA SER A 14 13.84 14.00 -2.36
C SER A 14 13.63 13.53 -0.93
N ALA A 15 14.52 13.92 0.00
CA ALA A 15 14.35 13.63 1.41
C ALA A 15 13.09 14.29 2.01
N GLN A 16 12.54 15.28 1.32
CA GLN A 16 11.37 16.02 1.78
C GLN A 16 10.06 15.54 1.15
N ALA A 17 10.10 14.47 0.36
CA ALA A 17 8.91 13.91 -0.25
C ALA A 17 7.92 13.47 0.84
N ASP A 18 6.64 13.77 0.65
CA ASP A 18 5.61 13.42 1.62
C ASP A 18 5.07 12.00 1.40
N SER A 19 4.27 11.54 2.36
CA SER A 19 3.69 10.19 2.31
C SER A 19 2.81 9.99 1.08
N PHE A 20 2.06 11.01 0.71
CA PHE A 20 1.17 10.93 -0.45
C PHE A 20 1.95 10.68 -1.75
N ALA A 21 3.12 11.30 -1.90
CA ALA A 21 3.97 11.10 -3.08
C ALA A 21 4.41 9.63 -3.20
N PHE A 22 4.82 9.01 -2.09
CA PHE A 22 5.18 7.59 -2.08
C PHE A 22 3.98 6.71 -2.37
N TYR A 23 2.82 7.05 -1.80
CA TYR A 23 1.58 6.31 -2.07
C TYR A 23 1.26 6.35 -3.57
N CYS A 24 1.33 7.52 -4.19
CA CYS A 24 1.07 7.68 -5.62
C CYS A 24 2.07 6.89 -6.47
N LEU A 25 3.35 6.89 -6.06
CA LEU A 25 4.38 6.12 -6.78
C LEU A 25 4.06 4.62 -6.73
N ALA A 26 3.73 4.10 -5.56
CA ALA A 26 3.36 2.69 -5.41
C ALA A 26 2.16 2.34 -6.28
N MET A 27 1.13 3.20 -6.30
CA MET A 27 -0.06 2.98 -7.10
C MET A 27 0.24 3.03 -8.59
N GLU A 28 1.17 3.87 -9.01
CA GLU A 28 1.57 3.94 -10.42
C GLU A 28 2.33 2.68 -10.84
N TYR A 29 3.23 2.17 -9.99
CA TYR A 29 3.88 0.88 -10.23
C TYR A 29 2.85 -0.25 -10.34
N ARG A 30 1.86 -0.25 -9.44
CA ARG A 30 0.77 -1.23 -9.48
C ARG A 30 0.04 -1.20 -10.81
N LYS A 31 -0.29 0.00 -11.28
CA LYS A 31 -0.98 0.21 -12.55
C LYS A 31 -0.19 -0.37 -13.73
N GLU A 32 1.14 -0.28 -13.66
CA GLU A 32 2.03 -0.81 -14.69
C GLU A 32 2.29 -2.32 -14.53
N GLY A 33 1.70 -2.96 -13.55
CA GLY A 33 1.93 -4.38 -13.28
C GLY A 33 3.28 -4.68 -12.62
N ARG A 34 3.96 -3.66 -12.14
CA ARG A 34 5.29 -3.77 -11.51
C ARG A 34 5.13 -4.01 -10.02
N VAL A 35 4.66 -5.21 -9.67
CA VAL A 35 4.26 -5.55 -8.29
C VAL A 35 5.41 -5.44 -7.29
N ASP A 36 6.57 -5.97 -7.63
CA ASP A 36 7.71 -5.94 -6.69
C ASP A 36 8.16 -4.53 -6.39
N GLU A 37 8.16 -3.66 -7.38
CA GLU A 37 8.52 -2.26 -7.20
C GLU A 37 7.46 -1.52 -6.40
N ALA A 38 6.18 -1.85 -6.62
CA ALA A 38 5.09 -1.29 -5.83
C ALA A 38 5.23 -1.71 -4.36
N VAL A 39 5.51 -2.99 -4.10
CA VAL A 39 5.71 -3.50 -2.73
C VAL A 39 6.88 -2.77 -2.06
N GLY A 40 8.01 -2.66 -2.77
CA GLY A 40 9.17 -1.95 -2.22
C GLY A 40 8.86 -0.51 -1.87
N THR A 41 8.05 0.16 -2.69
CA THR A 41 7.63 1.55 -2.43
C THR A 41 6.70 1.63 -1.22
N PHE A 42 5.74 0.69 -1.11
CA PHE A 42 4.88 0.61 0.08
C PHE A 42 5.71 0.34 1.34
N GLU A 43 6.71 -0.53 1.27
CA GLU A 43 7.59 -0.80 2.41
C GLU A 43 8.36 0.44 2.83
N THR A 44 8.86 1.22 1.87
CA THR A 44 9.52 2.49 2.15
C THR A 44 8.56 3.46 2.84
N LEU A 45 7.33 3.56 2.33
CA LEU A 45 6.31 4.41 2.93
C LEU A 45 6.00 3.97 4.36
N ARG A 46 5.83 2.68 4.59
CA ARG A 46 5.55 2.15 5.93
C ARG A 46 6.68 2.48 6.91
N GLY A 47 7.92 2.39 6.46
CA GLY A 47 9.07 2.76 7.28
C GLY A 47 9.13 4.24 7.62
N ARG A 48 8.62 5.10 6.74
CA ARG A 48 8.61 6.55 6.95
C ARG A 48 7.36 7.02 7.70
N ASP A 49 6.22 6.37 7.47
CA ASP A 49 4.93 6.82 7.99
C ASP A 49 4.00 5.62 8.16
N ALA A 50 4.24 4.84 9.21
CA ALA A 50 3.45 3.63 9.49
C ALA A 50 1.97 3.94 9.74
N GLY A 51 1.63 5.20 10.06
CA GLY A 51 0.26 5.64 10.29
C GLY A 51 -0.51 6.02 9.02
N TYR A 52 0.11 5.85 7.84
CA TYR A 52 -0.57 6.18 6.58
C TYR A 52 -1.53 5.04 6.21
N LEU A 53 -2.74 5.11 6.74
CA LEU A 53 -3.71 4.01 6.71
C LEU A 53 -4.05 3.49 5.30
N PRO A 54 -4.27 4.35 4.27
CA PRO A 54 -4.66 3.84 2.94
C PRO A 54 -3.68 2.85 2.32
N MET A 55 -2.41 2.92 2.67
CA MET A 55 -1.38 2.05 2.14
C MET A 55 -1.66 0.57 2.41
N TYR A 56 -2.17 0.24 3.60
CA TYR A 56 -2.36 -1.15 4.00
C TYR A 56 -3.42 -1.86 3.18
N LEU A 57 -4.52 -1.18 2.88
CA LEU A 57 -5.58 -1.73 2.04
C LEU A 57 -5.08 -1.95 0.62
N MET A 58 -4.41 -0.95 0.06
CA MET A 58 -3.95 -1.01 -1.34
C MET A 58 -2.85 -2.06 -1.53
N ALA A 59 -1.89 -2.12 -0.61
CA ALA A 59 -0.85 -3.15 -0.66
C ALA A 59 -1.47 -4.54 -0.52
N GLY A 60 -2.38 -4.72 0.42
CA GLY A 60 -3.05 -6.00 0.63
C GLY A 60 -3.86 -6.45 -0.59
N GLN A 61 -4.63 -5.54 -1.17
CA GLN A 61 -5.42 -5.82 -2.36
C GLN A 61 -4.53 -6.21 -3.54
N MET A 62 -3.47 -5.45 -3.78
CA MET A 62 -2.53 -5.73 -4.87
C MET A 62 -1.88 -7.10 -4.71
N LEU A 63 -1.45 -7.43 -3.50
CA LEU A 63 -0.79 -8.70 -3.21
C LEU A 63 -1.77 -9.87 -3.34
N ARG A 64 -3.02 -9.69 -2.92
CA ARG A 64 -4.06 -10.71 -3.14
C ARG A 64 -4.25 -10.96 -4.63
N GLU A 65 -4.37 -9.90 -5.42
CA GLU A 65 -4.54 -10.02 -6.88
C GLU A 65 -3.34 -10.72 -7.54
N ALA A 66 -2.15 -10.54 -6.98
CA ALA A 66 -0.93 -11.18 -7.45
C ALA A 66 -0.75 -12.59 -6.88
N THR A 67 -1.74 -13.11 -6.18
CA THR A 67 -1.74 -14.44 -5.52
C THR A 67 -0.63 -14.61 -4.46
N ARG A 68 -0.14 -13.50 -3.90
CA ARG A 68 0.84 -13.50 -2.81
C ARG A 68 0.09 -13.38 -1.48
N SER A 69 -0.64 -14.46 -1.15
CA SER A 69 -1.64 -14.47 -0.07
C SER A 69 -1.05 -14.22 1.31
N ALA A 70 0.10 -14.80 1.64
CA ALA A 70 0.72 -14.62 2.94
C ALA A 70 1.11 -13.15 3.16
N ASP A 71 1.70 -12.53 2.16
CA ASP A 71 2.08 -11.11 2.23
C ASP A 71 0.85 -10.22 2.31
N ALA A 72 -0.18 -10.55 1.53
CA ALA A 72 -1.45 -9.80 1.58
C ALA A 72 -2.03 -9.80 2.99
N ARG A 73 -2.08 -10.95 3.64
CA ARG A 73 -2.59 -11.07 5.01
C ARG A 73 -1.78 -10.22 5.98
N THR A 74 -0.46 -10.21 5.84
CA THR A 74 0.39 -9.41 6.73
C THR A 74 0.04 -7.93 6.65
N TRP A 75 -0.05 -7.38 5.45
CA TRP A 75 -0.39 -5.98 5.26
C TRP A 75 -1.79 -5.66 5.78
N LEU A 76 -2.77 -6.52 5.47
CA LEU A 76 -4.15 -6.28 5.89
C LEU A 76 -4.31 -6.34 7.41
N LYS A 77 -3.65 -7.28 8.07
CA LYS A 77 -3.70 -7.37 9.54
C LYS A 77 -3.08 -6.15 10.19
N GLN A 78 -1.97 -5.65 9.65
CA GLN A 78 -1.36 -4.42 10.16
C GLN A 78 -2.30 -3.23 9.99
N GLY A 79 -2.99 -3.15 8.84
CA GLY A 79 -3.99 -2.11 8.60
C GLY A 79 -5.17 -2.19 9.56
N ILE A 80 -5.64 -3.40 9.84
CA ILE A 80 -6.75 -3.63 10.78
C ILE A 80 -6.37 -3.13 12.18
N GLU A 81 -5.17 -3.46 12.63
CA GLU A 81 -4.68 -3.01 13.92
C GLU A 81 -4.65 -1.48 13.99
N LEU A 82 -4.11 -0.84 12.94
CA LEU A 82 -4.04 0.62 12.88
C LEU A 82 -5.43 1.25 12.84
N ALA A 83 -6.33 0.73 12.01
CA ALA A 83 -7.69 1.25 11.90
C ALA A 83 -8.44 1.14 13.23
N THR A 84 -8.22 0.04 13.96
CA THR A 84 -8.79 -0.17 15.28
C THR A 84 -8.29 0.90 16.26
N GLN A 85 -6.98 1.14 16.26
CA GLN A 85 -6.38 2.16 17.13
C GLN A 85 -6.91 3.56 16.83
N LYS A 86 -7.14 3.85 15.56
CA LYS A 86 -7.63 5.16 15.12
C LYS A 86 -9.15 5.31 15.27
N GLY A 87 -9.86 4.22 15.50
CA GLY A 87 -11.31 4.23 15.55
C GLY A 87 -11.95 4.48 14.19
N ASP A 88 -11.25 4.12 13.10
CA ASP A 88 -11.75 4.32 11.73
C ASP A 88 -12.57 3.10 11.31
N SER A 89 -13.87 3.15 11.56
CA SER A 89 -14.78 2.04 11.31
C SER A 89 -14.89 1.70 9.83
N LYS A 90 -14.88 2.71 8.96
CA LYS A 90 -14.99 2.48 7.52
C LYS A 90 -13.76 1.75 7.00
N ALA A 91 -12.57 2.24 7.36
CA ALA A 91 -11.33 1.59 6.95
C ALA A 91 -11.24 0.17 7.50
N LEU A 92 -11.65 -0.03 8.76
CA LEU A 92 -11.66 -1.34 9.38
C LEU A 92 -12.53 -2.32 8.59
N GLY A 93 -13.74 -1.91 8.24
CA GLY A 93 -14.65 -2.75 7.46
C GLY A 93 -14.09 -3.12 6.10
N GLU A 94 -13.46 -2.17 5.41
CA GLU A 94 -12.85 -2.42 4.11
C GLU A 94 -11.66 -3.40 4.21
N LEU A 95 -10.82 -3.21 5.22
CA LEU A 95 -9.67 -4.09 5.46
C LEU A 95 -10.11 -5.51 5.81
N GLU A 96 -11.10 -5.65 6.68
CA GLU A 96 -11.63 -6.96 7.07
C GLU A 96 -12.27 -7.67 5.88
N SER A 97 -13.02 -6.94 5.04
CA SER A 97 -13.62 -7.49 3.84
C SER A 97 -12.56 -8.00 2.87
N GLU A 98 -11.49 -7.22 2.69
CA GLU A 98 -10.39 -7.62 1.80
C GLU A 98 -9.66 -8.84 2.36
N LEU A 99 -9.44 -8.89 3.67
CA LEU A 99 -8.79 -10.03 4.32
C LEU A 99 -9.60 -11.31 4.13
N ALA A 100 -10.93 -11.21 4.24
CA ALA A 100 -11.83 -12.34 4.00
C ALA A 100 -11.72 -12.88 2.58
N SER A 101 -11.30 -12.04 1.62
CA SER A 101 -11.15 -12.41 0.21
C SER A 101 -9.81 -13.07 -0.09
N VAL A 102 -8.86 -13.05 0.85
CA VAL A 102 -7.54 -13.63 0.62
C VAL A 102 -7.65 -15.16 0.70
N ALA A 103 -7.11 -15.83 -0.31
CA ALA A 103 -7.10 -17.30 -0.37
C ALA A 103 -6.28 -17.89 0.79
N SER A 104 -6.76 -18.98 1.32
CA SER A 104 -6.10 -19.72 2.40
C SER A 104 -4.87 -20.47 1.89
#